data_517ffb0e3e0ba4559aef827159f0100e
#
_entry.id   517ffb0e3e0ba4559aef827159f0100e
#
_cell.length_a   1.000
_cell.length_b   1.000
_cell.length_c   1.000
_cell.angle_alpha   90.00
_cell.angle_beta   90.00
_cell.angle_gamma   90.00
#
_symmetry.space_group_name_H-M   'P 1'
#
loop_
_entity.id
_entity.type
_entity.pdbx_description
1 polymer ?
#
loop_
_entity_poly.entity_id
_entity_poly.type
_entity_poly.pdbx_seq_one_letter_code
_entity_poly.pdbx_strand_id
1 'polypeptide(L)'
;MNKQDLVAQLVRQLEASARSALTARDAAAAEAREGATPDEKREDARAAHQLGTLGKAQQKRAQQALAEVDALTRFRPTPLPATSTISVGAIVEVEDAETGEGRTFFLAPVGAGVTLTGPGGDGVLSVVTPASPLGRAVLGRKTGEVVDITVDGELREWQISYVG
;
A
#
# COMPACT_ATOMS: atom_id res chain seq x y z
N MET A 1 -1.80 19.68 -9.24
CA MET A 1 -1.12 18.60 -8.50
C MET A 1 -0.81 17.47 -9.48
N ASN A 2 0.46 17.10 -9.64
CA ASN A 2 0.84 16.10 -10.63
C ASN A 2 0.68 14.68 -10.06
N LYS A 3 -0.46 14.06 -10.27
CA LYS A 3 -0.77 12.70 -9.80
C LYS A 3 0.13 11.63 -10.44
N GLN A 4 0.73 11.92 -11.60
CA GLN A 4 1.69 11.01 -12.25
C GLN A 4 2.96 10.84 -11.39
N ASP A 5 3.37 11.86 -10.67
CA ASP A 5 4.52 11.77 -9.76
C ASP A 5 4.21 10.86 -8.57
N LEU A 6 2.97 10.84 -8.09
CA LEU A 6 2.52 9.91 -7.05
C LEU A 6 2.55 8.46 -7.56
N VAL A 7 2.07 8.22 -8.77
CA VAL A 7 2.14 6.90 -9.41
C VAL A 7 3.60 6.47 -9.57
N ALA A 8 4.47 7.35 -10.02
CA ALA A 8 5.90 7.06 -10.18
C ALA A 8 6.58 6.76 -8.83
N GLN A 9 6.23 7.48 -7.76
CA GLN A 9 6.71 7.17 -6.41
C GLN A 9 6.25 5.79 -5.96
N LEU A 10 4.96 5.47 -6.15
CA LEU A 10 4.37 4.19 -5.79
C LEU A 10 5.06 3.04 -6.51
N VAL A 11 5.28 3.16 -7.82
CA VAL A 11 6.02 2.17 -8.63
C VAL A 11 7.42 1.93 -8.03
N ARG A 12 8.17 3.00 -7.78
CA ARG A 12 9.53 2.87 -7.19
C ARG A 12 9.52 2.17 -5.84
N GLN A 13 8.56 2.45 -4.98
CA GLN A 13 8.46 1.79 -3.67
C GLN A 13 8.08 0.31 -3.79
N LEU A 14 7.17 -0.04 -4.69
CA LEU A 14 6.80 -1.44 -4.94
C LEU A 14 7.95 -2.23 -5.58
N GLU A 15 8.69 -1.63 -6.51
CA GLU A 15 9.90 -2.25 -7.07
C GLU A 15 10.99 -2.45 -6.00
N ALA A 16 11.20 -1.49 -5.11
CA ALA A 16 12.12 -1.62 -4.00
C ALA A 16 11.68 -2.74 -3.03
N SER A 17 10.38 -2.84 -2.75
CA SER A 17 9.81 -3.91 -1.94
C SER A 17 10.01 -5.28 -2.58
N ALA A 18 9.81 -5.40 -3.89
CA ALA A 18 10.06 -6.63 -4.64
C ALA A 18 11.54 -7.05 -4.56
N ARG A 19 12.47 -6.12 -4.79
CA ARG A 19 13.91 -6.39 -4.66
C ARG A 19 14.29 -6.83 -3.26
N SER A 20 13.79 -6.17 -2.23
CA SER A 20 14.03 -6.53 -0.84
C SER A 20 13.52 -7.93 -0.52
N ALA A 21 12.33 -8.28 -0.98
CA ALA A 21 11.74 -9.60 -0.79
C ALA A 21 12.55 -10.70 -1.52
N LEU A 22 13.03 -10.44 -2.73
CA LEU A 22 13.87 -11.39 -3.47
C LEU A 22 15.23 -11.60 -2.80
N THR A 23 15.85 -10.53 -2.27
CA THR A 23 17.09 -10.63 -1.50
C THR A 23 16.88 -11.47 -0.23
N ALA A 24 15.80 -11.24 0.50
CA ALA A 24 15.46 -12.03 1.69
C ALA A 24 15.19 -13.51 1.38
N ARG A 25 14.53 -13.79 0.24
CA ARG A 25 14.34 -15.16 -0.25
C ARG A 25 15.68 -15.84 -0.52
N ASP A 26 16.58 -15.17 -1.21
CA ASP A 26 17.87 -15.73 -1.59
C ASP A 26 18.75 -15.95 -0.35
N ALA A 27 18.72 -15.07 0.63
CA ALA A 27 19.39 -15.25 1.91
C ALA A 27 18.87 -16.46 2.68
N ALA A 28 17.54 -16.64 2.76
CA ALA A 28 16.92 -17.79 3.39
C ALA A 28 17.26 -19.11 2.67
N ALA A 29 17.35 -19.10 1.35
CA ALA A 29 17.77 -20.26 0.56
C ALA A 29 19.26 -20.60 0.76
N ALA A 30 20.14 -19.60 0.91
CA ALA A 30 21.56 -19.80 1.20
C ALA A 30 21.75 -20.42 2.59
N GLU A 31 21.11 -19.88 3.62
CA GLU A 31 21.16 -20.45 4.98
C GLU A 31 20.66 -21.90 5.03
N ALA A 32 19.60 -22.23 4.30
CA ALA A 32 19.09 -23.60 4.22
C ALA A 32 20.08 -24.59 3.57
N ARG A 33 21.00 -24.10 2.72
CA ARG A 33 22.02 -24.93 2.05
C ARG A 33 23.30 -25.10 2.87
N GLU A 34 23.69 -24.11 3.64
CA GLU A 34 24.95 -24.06 4.39
C GLU A 34 24.89 -24.81 5.73
N GLY A 35 23.70 -25.09 6.26
CA GLY A 35 23.51 -25.80 7.52
C GLY A 35 23.41 -27.31 7.31
N ALA A 36 24.39 -28.12 7.82
CA ALA A 36 24.18 -29.36 8.54
C ALA A 36 25.32 -30.38 8.40
N THR A 37 25.92 -30.67 9.53
CA THR A 37 26.62 -31.94 9.76
C THR A 37 25.59 -33.07 9.96
N PRO A 38 25.96 -34.35 9.69
CA PRO A 38 25.01 -35.49 9.74
C PRO A 38 24.28 -35.71 11.07
N ASP A 39 24.83 -35.25 12.19
CA ASP A 39 24.26 -35.40 13.52
C ASP A 39 23.27 -34.29 13.91
N GLU A 40 23.31 -33.15 13.24
CA GLU A 40 22.42 -32.01 13.42
C GLU A 40 21.14 -32.11 12.56
N LYS A 41 21.07 -33.12 11.70
CA LYS A 41 20.03 -33.25 10.65
C LYS A 41 18.58 -33.25 11.12
N ARG A 42 18.28 -33.55 12.38
CA ARG A 42 16.88 -33.57 12.86
C ARG A 42 16.38 -32.21 13.33
N GLU A 43 17.23 -31.44 13.99
CA GLU A 43 16.91 -30.04 14.36
C GLU A 43 17.02 -29.14 13.14
N ASP A 44 18.02 -29.37 12.29
CA ASP A 44 18.23 -28.67 11.03
C ASP A 44 17.14 -28.89 10.00
N ALA A 45 16.51 -30.07 9.98
CA ALA A 45 15.37 -30.32 9.09
C ALA A 45 14.17 -29.41 9.38
N ARG A 46 13.91 -29.08 10.65
CA ARG A 46 12.87 -28.13 11.03
C ARG A 46 13.26 -26.71 10.66
N ALA A 47 14.51 -26.31 10.93
CA ALA A 47 15.03 -25.01 10.55
C ALA A 47 15.03 -24.83 9.03
N ALA A 48 15.48 -25.82 8.27
CA ALA A 48 15.44 -25.82 6.81
C ALA A 48 14.02 -25.72 6.26
N HIS A 49 13.05 -26.39 6.89
CA HIS A 49 11.64 -26.28 6.51
C HIS A 49 11.08 -24.88 6.78
N GLN A 50 11.40 -24.28 7.93
CA GLN A 50 11.01 -22.90 8.26
C GLN A 50 11.61 -21.88 7.30
N LEU A 51 12.89 -22.02 6.95
CA LEU A 51 13.57 -21.18 5.96
C LEU A 51 12.96 -21.34 4.56
N GLY A 52 12.61 -22.56 4.17
CA GLY A 52 11.91 -22.84 2.92
C GLY A 52 10.53 -22.19 2.86
N THR A 53 9.79 -22.18 3.96
CA THR A 53 8.48 -21.53 4.09
C THR A 53 8.64 -20.01 4.02
N LEU A 54 9.65 -19.44 4.71
CA LEU A 54 9.98 -18.02 4.65
C LEU A 54 10.35 -17.61 3.22
N GLY A 55 11.19 -18.38 2.53
CA GLY A 55 11.57 -18.13 1.15
C GLY A 55 10.38 -18.10 0.20
N LYS A 56 9.41 -19.01 0.35
CA LYS A 56 8.16 -19.01 -0.43
C LYS A 56 7.29 -17.80 -0.14
N ALA A 57 7.19 -17.39 1.12
CA ALA A 57 6.45 -16.19 1.51
C ALA A 57 7.06 -14.93 0.91
N GLN A 58 8.38 -14.80 0.92
CA GLN A 58 9.10 -13.67 0.30
C GLN A 58 8.94 -13.67 -1.22
N GLN A 59 8.98 -14.83 -1.87
CA GLN A 59 8.73 -14.93 -3.30
C GLN A 59 7.31 -14.50 -3.67
N LYS A 60 6.31 -14.90 -2.89
CA LYS A 60 4.92 -14.46 -3.08
C LYS A 60 4.78 -12.95 -2.94
N ARG A 61 5.43 -12.33 -1.95
CA ARG A 61 5.48 -10.88 -1.78
C ARG A 61 6.08 -10.18 -3.00
N ALA A 62 7.21 -10.69 -3.51
CA ALA A 62 7.85 -10.13 -4.69
C ALA A 62 6.93 -10.22 -5.92
N GLN A 63 6.30 -11.36 -6.14
CA GLN A 63 5.36 -11.57 -7.25
C GLN A 63 4.15 -10.62 -7.15
N GLN A 64 3.61 -10.43 -5.95
CA GLN A 64 2.52 -9.50 -5.72
C GLN A 64 2.94 -8.06 -6.02
N ALA A 65 4.09 -7.60 -5.51
CA ALA A 65 4.60 -6.27 -5.77
C ALA A 65 4.84 -6.02 -7.26
N LEU A 66 5.38 -6.98 -7.99
CA LEU A 66 5.60 -6.88 -9.44
C LEU A 66 4.28 -6.85 -10.22
N ALA A 67 3.27 -7.61 -9.81
CA ALA A 67 1.94 -7.56 -10.41
C ALA A 67 1.26 -6.19 -10.18
N GLU A 68 1.45 -5.60 -9.02
CA GLU A 68 0.98 -4.25 -8.70
C GLU A 68 1.70 -3.19 -9.54
N VAL A 69 3.01 -3.32 -9.74
CA VAL A 69 3.76 -2.46 -10.67
C VAL A 69 3.20 -2.56 -12.08
N ASP A 70 2.93 -3.76 -12.59
CA ASP A 70 2.33 -3.94 -13.92
C ASP A 70 0.96 -3.28 -14.04
N ALA A 71 0.12 -3.37 -13.02
CA ALA A 71 -1.17 -2.67 -12.98
C ALA A 71 -0.99 -1.14 -13.04
N LEU A 72 -0.01 -0.59 -12.33
CA LEU A 72 0.27 0.85 -12.30
C LEU A 72 0.87 1.37 -13.61
N THR A 73 1.57 0.57 -14.39
CA THR A 73 2.10 0.98 -15.70
C THR A 73 1.00 1.35 -16.68
N ARG A 74 -0.18 0.80 -16.51
CA ARG A 74 -1.39 1.06 -17.32
C ARG A 74 -2.28 2.12 -16.72
N PHE A 75 -2.07 2.47 -15.49
CA PHE A 75 -2.91 3.42 -14.76
C PHE A 75 -2.55 4.87 -15.12
N ARG A 76 -3.54 5.66 -15.47
CA ARG A 76 -3.40 7.08 -15.80
C ARG A 76 -4.42 7.87 -15.00
N PRO A 77 -4.03 8.40 -13.83
CA PRO A 77 -4.93 9.25 -13.05
C PRO A 77 -5.22 10.54 -13.82
N THR A 78 -6.49 10.88 -13.89
CA THR A 78 -6.95 12.13 -14.51
C THR A 78 -7.19 13.20 -13.43
N PRO A 79 -7.01 14.49 -13.75
CA PRO A 79 -7.45 15.56 -12.89
C PRO A 79 -8.97 15.45 -12.65
N LEU A 80 -9.38 15.60 -11.40
CA LEU A 80 -10.78 15.61 -11.01
C LEU A 80 -11.16 17.03 -10.59
N PRO A 81 -12.24 17.60 -11.15
CA PRO A 81 -12.83 18.82 -10.62
C PRO A 81 -13.27 18.62 -9.15
N ALA A 82 -13.16 19.67 -8.34
CA ALA A 82 -13.54 19.62 -6.92
C ALA A 82 -15.00 19.21 -6.66
N THR A 83 -15.86 19.32 -7.67
CA THR A 83 -17.27 18.88 -7.62
C THR A 83 -17.49 17.43 -8.02
N SER A 84 -16.44 16.74 -8.43
CA SER A 84 -16.52 15.35 -8.87
C SER A 84 -16.79 14.39 -7.71
N THR A 85 -17.36 13.24 -8.05
CA THR A 85 -17.38 12.10 -7.13
C THR A 85 -16.00 11.47 -7.04
N ILE A 86 -15.65 11.00 -5.85
CA ILE A 86 -14.39 10.30 -5.61
C ILE A 86 -14.36 9.02 -6.44
N SER A 87 -13.32 8.88 -7.24
CA SER A 87 -13.02 7.70 -8.06
C SER A 87 -11.54 7.32 -7.94
N VAL A 88 -11.19 6.17 -8.49
CA VAL A 88 -9.78 5.74 -8.54
C VAL A 88 -8.95 6.79 -9.29
N GLY A 89 -7.86 7.22 -8.66
CA GLY A 89 -7.03 8.35 -9.11
C GLY A 89 -7.29 9.66 -8.36
N ALA A 90 -8.25 9.69 -7.42
CA ALA A 90 -8.50 10.85 -6.60
C ALA A 90 -7.44 11.03 -5.50
N ILE A 91 -7.11 12.28 -5.23
CA ILE A 91 -6.51 12.69 -3.96
C ILE A 91 -7.67 13.20 -3.08
N VAL A 92 -7.76 12.69 -1.87
CA VAL A 92 -8.86 12.98 -0.96
C VAL A 92 -8.29 13.43 0.38
N GLU A 93 -8.83 14.52 0.89
CA GLU A 93 -8.60 14.95 2.27
C GLU A 93 -9.87 14.72 3.09
N VAL A 94 -9.69 14.15 4.24
CA VAL A 94 -10.75 13.94 5.22
C VAL A 94 -10.34 14.56 6.55
N GLU A 95 -11.31 15.05 7.29
CA GLU A 95 -11.13 15.65 8.60
C GLU A 95 -12.03 14.97 9.61
N ASP A 96 -11.46 14.53 10.73
CA ASP A 96 -12.22 13.94 11.84
C ASP A 96 -13.14 15.00 12.43
N ALA A 97 -14.44 14.70 12.47
CA ALA A 97 -15.47 15.64 12.92
C ALA A 97 -15.36 16.04 14.40
N GLU A 98 -14.74 15.22 15.23
CA GLU A 98 -14.57 15.49 16.66
C GLU A 98 -13.26 16.20 16.97
N THR A 99 -12.14 15.72 16.35
CA THR A 99 -10.79 16.19 16.71
C THR A 99 -10.26 17.26 15.77
N GLY A 100 -10.81 17.37 14.56
CA GLY A 100 -10.28 18.23 13.50
C GLY A 100 -8.99 17.70 12.87
N GLU A 101 -8.59 16.46 13.18
CA GLU A 101 -7.41 15.85 12.59
C GLU A 101 -7.64 15.55 11.13
N GLY A 102 -6.79 16.10 10.27
CA GLY A 102 -6.83 15.89 8.83
C GLY A 102 -5.97 14.72 8.36
N ARG A 103 -6.44 13.98 7.36
CA ARG A 103 -5.68 12.96 6.67
C ARG A 103 -5.83 13.10 5.16
N THR A 104 -4.70 12.96 4.45
CA THR A 104 -4.68 12.98 2.99
C THR A 104 -4.32 11.59 2.48
N PHE A 105 -5.02 11.14 1.46
CA PHE A 105 -4.73 9.87 0.80
C PHE A 105 -4.93 9.93 -0.71
N PHE A 106 -4.25 9.04 -1.39
CA PHE A 106 -4.37 8.82 -2.82
C PHE A 106 -5.10 7.51 -3.07
N LEU A 107 -6.24 7.56 -3.76
CA LEU A 107 -7.02 6.38 -4.10
C LEU A 107 -6.44 5.74 -5.36
N ALA A 108 -5.58 4.75 -5.18
CA ALA A 108 -4.91 4.01 -6.24
C ALA A 108 -5.55 2.63 -6.46
N PRO A 109 -5.39 2.01 -7.65
CA PRO A 109 -5.91 0.68 -7.91
C PRO A 109 -5.24 -0.41 -7.05
N VAL A 110 -3.99 -0.19 -6.66
CA VAL A 110 -3.14 -1.10 -5.87
C VAL A 110 -2.18 -0.32 -4.97
N GLY A 111 -1.42 -1.00 -4.14
CA GLY A 111 -0.40 -0.40 -3.28
C GLY A 111 -0.93 0.10 -1.94
N ALA A 112 -2.01 -0.49 -1.42
CA ALA A 112 -2.59 -0.12 -0.13
C ALA A 112 -1.54 -0.08 0.99
N GLY A 113 -1.57 0.98 1.79
CA GLY A 113 -0.69 1.15 2.95
C GLY A 113 0.67 1.78 2.63
N VAL A 114 1.01 2.00 1.37
CA VAL A 114 2.23 2.73 1.00
C VAL A 114 2.07 4.21 1.34
N THR A 115 3.12 4.81 1.88
CA THR A 115 3.17 6.26 2.16
C THR A 115 3.94 6.96 1.05
N LEU A 116 3.37 8.03 0.54
CA LEU A 116 3.95 8.87 -0.52
C LEU A 116 4.21 10.27 0.00
N THR A 117 5.12 10.97 -0.63
CA THR A 117 5.35 12.41 -0.41
C THR A 117 4.42 13.20 -1.32
N GLY A 118 3.76 14.19 -0.78
CA GLY A 118 2.88 15.08 -1.54
C GLY A 118 3.61 15.76 -2.70
N PRO A 119 2.89 16.09 -3.77
CA PRO A 119 3.47 16.77 -4.93
C PRO A 119 3.93 18.18 -4.53
N GLY A 120 5.22 18.39 -4.47
CA GLY A 120 5.83 19.66 -3.98
C GLY A 120 6.64 19.46 -2.71
N GLY A 121 6.67 18.26 -2.14
CA GLY A 121 7.39 17.94 -0.91
C GLY A 121 6.63 18.32 0.37
N ASP A 122 5.40 18.77 0.23
CA ASP A 122 4.55 19.22 1.35
C ASP A 122 3.73 18.07 1.91
N GLY A 123 4.19 17.51 3.01
CA GLY A 123 3.46 16.48 3.75
C GLY A 123 3.55 15.08 3.16
N VAL A 124 2.86 14.17 3.82
CA VAL A 124 2.75 12.77 3.43
C VAL A 124 1.30 12.39 3.19
N LEU A 125 1.08 11.48 2.27
CA LEU A 125 -0.23 10.89 2.01
C LEU A 125 -0.13 9.38 1.95
N SER A 126 -1.19 8.71 2.34
CA SER A 126 -1.26 7.25 2.31
C SER A 126 -1.94 6.77 1.05
N VAL A 127 -1.49 5.65 0.50
CA VAL A 127 -2.20 4.98 -0.60
C VAL A 127 -3.34 4.14 -0.02
N VAL A 128 -4.52 4.37 -0.56
CA VAL A 128 -5.75 3.65 -0.24
C VAL A 128 -6.29 3.01 -1.52
N THR A 129 -6.84 1.82 -1.43
CA THR A 129 -7.43 1.11 -2.58
C THR A 129 -8.94 0.98 -2.42
N PRO A 130 -9.70 0.77 -3.50
CA PRO A 130 -11.15 0.54 -3.43
C PRO A 130 -11.57 -0.62 -2.52
N ALA A 131 -10.69 -1.59 -2.32
CA ALA A 131 -10.94 -2.74 -1.46
C ALA A 131 -10.71 -2.47 0.04
N SER A 132 -9.97 -1.41 0.38
CA SER A 132 -9.73 -1.03 1.78
C SER A 132 -10.99 -0.48 2.45
N PRO A 133 -11.11 -0.56 3.79
CA PRO A 133 -12.26 0.01 4.50
C PRO A 133 -12.50 1.50 4.19
N LEU A 134 -11.44 2.30 4.20
CA LEU A 134 -11.49 3.72 3.89
C LEU A 134 -11.87 3.95 2.41
N GLY A 135 -11.27 3.21 1.49
CA GLY A 135 -11.60 3.32 0.06
C GLY A 135 -13.06 3.02 -0.23
N ARG A 136 -13.62 1.97 0.38
CA ARG A 136 -15.04 1.65 0.24
C ARG A 136 -15.96 2.72 0.80
N ALA A 137 -15.57 3.36 1.91
CA ALA A 137 -16.37 4.39 2.54
C ALA A 137 -16.46 5.67 1.70
N VAL A 138 -15.37 6.06 1.04
CA VAL A 138 -15.28 7.34 0.32
C VAL A 138 -15.60 7.23 -1.18
N LEU A 139 -15.47 6.06 -1.78
CA LEU A 139 -15.70 5.87 -3.23
C LEU A 139 -17.11 6.29 -3.61
N GLY A 140 -17.24 7.14 -4.63
CA GLY A 140 -18.52 7.69 -5.10
C GLY A 140 -19.07 8.84 -4.26
N ARG A 141 -18.40 9.23 -3.18
CA ARG A 141 -18.77 10.38 -2.34
C ARG A 141 -18.22 11.68 -2.94
N LYS A 142 -18.65 12.80 -2.35
CA LYS A 142 -18.25 14.16 -2.77
C LYS A 142 -17.70 14.97 -1.60
N THR A 143 -17.01 16.04 -1.92
CA THR A 143 -16.62 17.05 -0.94
C THR A 143 -17.81 17.54 -0.13
N GLY A 144 -17.65 17.65 1.16
CA GLY A 144 -18.70 18.07 2.12
C GLY A 144 -19.52 16.92 2.70
N GLU A 145 -19.46 15.71 2.12
CA GLU A 145 -20.12 14.53 2.69
C GLU A 145 -19.36 13.99 3.91
N VAL A 146 -20.14 13.43 4.83
CA VAL A 146 -19.61 12.76 6.04
C VAL A 146 -19.67 11.24 5.80
N VAL A 147 -18.62 10.55 6.19
CA VAL A 147 -18.51 9.09 6.11
C VAL A 147 -18.09 8.52 7.44
N ASP A 148 -18.61 7.35 7.76
CA ASP A 148 -18.24 6.60 8.95
C ASP A 148 -17.10 5.64 8.62
N ILE A 149 -16.00 5.76 9.35
CA ILE A 149 -14.82 4.92 9.14
C ILE A 149 -14.38 4.36 10.48
N THR A 150 -14.11 3.07 10.54
CA THR A 150 -13.52 2.44 11.72
C THR A 150 -12.02 2.61 11.69
N VAL A 151 -11.48 3.29 12.70
CA VAL A 151 -10.04 3.48 12.92
C VAL A 151 -9.70 2.92 14.31
N ASP A 152 -8.74 2.01 14.36
CA ASP A 152 -8.30 1.37 15.62
C ASP A 152 -9.43 0.72 16.45
N GLY A 153 -10.47 0.22 15.75
CA GLY A 153 -11.63 -0.41 16.36
C GLY A 153 -12.74 0.56 16.80
N GLU A 154 -12.54 1.86 16.66
CA GLU A 154 -13.52 2.90 16.93
C GLU A 154 -14.15 3.43 15.65
N LEU A 155 -15.49 3.51 15.65
CA LEU A 155 -16.24 4.16 14.59
C LEU A 155 -16.13 5.67 14.75
N ARG A 156 -15.64 6.36 13.72
CA ARG A 156 -15.50 7.82 13.71
C ARG A 156 -16.14 8.41 12.46
N GLU A 157 -16.69 9.59 12.63
CA GLU A 157 -17.22 10.38 11.53
C GLU A 157 -16.13 11.26 10.92
N TRP A 158 -15.94 11.13 9.61
CA TRP A 158 -14.98 11.91 8.84
C TRP A 158 -15.69 12.74 7.78
N GLN A 159 -15.40 14.02 7.74
CA GLN A 159 -15.86 14.90 6.69
C GLN A 159 -14.87 14.93 5.53
N ILE A 160 -15.35 14.77 4.30
CA ILE A 160 -14.54 14.91 3.10
C ILE A 160 -14.35 16.41 2.86
N SER A 161 -13.13 16.91 3.09
CA SER A 161 -12.79 18.33 2.96
C SER A 161 -12.30 18.71 1.57
N TYR A 162 -11.67 17.76 0.86
CA TYR A 162 -11.12 18.01 -0.48
C TYR A 162 -11.18 16.75 -1.36
N VAL A 163 -11.43 16.96 -2.65
CA VAL A 163 -11.33 15.97 -3.73
C VAL A 163 -10.64 16.62 -4.93
N GLY A 164 -9.55 15.97 -5.41
CA GLY A 164 -8.80 16.48 -6.55
C GLY A 164 -8.10 15.40 -7.37
#